data_3d66b91258470f7c22aed496ae5d2871
#
_entry.id   3d66b91258470f7c22aed496ae5d2871
#
_cell.length_a   1.000
_cell.length_b   1.000
_cell.length_c   1.000
_cell.angle_alpha   90.00
_cell.angle_beta   90.00
_cell.angle_gamma   90.00
#
_symmetry.space_group_name_H-M   'P 1'
#
loop_
_entity.id
_entity.type
_entity.pdbx_description
1 polymer ?
#
loop_
_entity_poly.entity_id
_entity_poly.type
_entity_poly.pdbx_seq_one_letter_code
_entity_poly.pdbx_strand_id
1 'polypeptide(L)'
;MVTLKDIAAEAGVSITTVSNVVHKRKSRVSPELVDKIWKIIEREHYAPSMSARSLANSTSAIIGVITHLTPQNTGSTMSDPFLSAFVDSIERRTREEGYYLMIRAVTDAQDLAFLTRSWQLSGLILTGMFRDAFYDTTRELGIPFVLIDSYVDDPDVCCIGLEDEKGGYIATKHLLENGHRVIAFASPSIRPGGVIEKRLQGYQRALAEYNVPFDPSLVFTQEITVEEGKKLGRLLAAKKSITGVFASADILAAGIMSGMNECGVNVPKDKSIVGFDDNYLAQLSLPGLTTVHQDADQKGYLATEMILKQLRHEPIDEKSIILPVHLVERGSVRRIG
;
A
#
# COMPACT_ATOMS: atom_id res chain seq x y z
N MET A 1 -11.99 -32.92 17.90
CA MET A 1 -12.62 -31.79 17.22
C MET A 1 -13.81 -32.31 16.47
N VAL A 2 -15.00 -31.77 16.70
CA VAL A 2 -16.26 -32.20 16.07
C VAL A 2 -16.19 -31.89 14.58
N THR A 3 -16.72 -32.81 13.75
CA THR A 3 -16.70 -32.72 12.27
C THR A 3 -18.12 -32.60 11.73
N LEU A 4 -18.27 -32.21 10.45
CA LEU A 4 -19.56 -32.25 9.75
C LEU A 4 -20.20 -33.64 9.79
N LYS A 5 -19.37 -34.70 9.84
CA LYS A 5 -19.86 -36.11 9.92
C LYS A 5 -20.52 -36.37 11.26
N ASP A 6 -19.96 -35.85 12.36
CA ASP A 6 -20.51 -36.06 13.69
C ASP A 6 -21.83 -35.30 13.85
N ILE A 7 -21.89 -34.04 13.35
CA ILE A 7 -23.15 -33.26 13.32
C ILE A 7 -24.23 -33.95 12.47
N ALA A 8 -23.86 -34.52 11.32
CA ALA A 8 -24.76 -35.22 10.44
C ALA A 8 -25.34 -36.49 11.09
N ALA A 9 -24.49 -37.24 11.80
CA ALA A 9 -24.90 -38.43 12.54
C ALA A 9 -25.88 -38.08 13.64
N GLU A 10 -25.60 -37.02 14.42
CA GLU A 10 -26.51 -36.59 15.52
C GLU A 10 -27.82 -35.98 15.01
N ALA A 11 -27.76 -35.21 13.92
CA ALA A 11 -28.97 -34.66 13.30
C ALA A 11 -29.82 -35.68 12.61
N GLY A 12 -29.27 -36.87 12.28
CA GLY A 12 -29.92 -37.95 11.53
C GLY A 12 -30.05 -37.64 10.04
N VAL A 13 -29.08 -36.95 9.46
CA VAL A 13 -29.08 -36.50 8.05
C VAL A 13 -27.75 -36.81 7.34
N SER A 14 -27.72 -36.58 6.03
CA SER A 14 -26.46 -36.68 5.27
C SER A 14 -25.50 -35.52 5.57
N ILE A 15 -24.18 -35.76 5.42
CA ILE A 15 -23.15 -34.73 5.50
C ILE A 15 -23.44 -33.58 4.52
N THR A 16 -23.95 -33.93 3.33
CA THR A 16 -24.35 -32.97 2.31
C THR A 16 -25.46 -32.02 2.80
N THR A 17 -26.44 -32.56 3.55
CA THR A 17 -27.51 -31.75 4.13
C THR A 17 -26.98 -30.75 5.14
N VAL A 18 -26.10 -31.18 6.06
CA VAL A 18 -25.45 -30.29 7.04
C VAL A 18 -24.59 -29.23 6.33
N SER A 19 -23.79 -29.66 5.35
CA SER A 19 -22.98 -28.77 4.54
C SER A 19 -23.81 -27.68 3.85
N ASN A 20 -24.97 -28.06 3.27
CA ASN A 20 -25.87 -27.09 2.63
C ASN A 20 -26.45 -26.08 3.62
N VAL A 21 -26.81 -26.51 4.84
CA VAL A 21 -27.32 -25.62 5.90
C VAL A 21 -26.22 -24.67 6.37
N VAL A 22 -25.02 -25.17 6.65
CA VAL A 22 -23.86 -24.37 7.09
C VAL A 22 -23.48 -23.31 6.06
N HIS A 23 -23.56 -23.66 4.78
CA HIS A 23 -23.19 -22.76 3.68
C HIS A 23 -24.38 -21.98 3.09
N LYS A 24 -25.54 -21.97 3.76
CA LYS A 24 -26.76 -21.26 3.33
C LYS A 24 -27.14 -21.54 1.87
N ARG A 25 -26.78 -22.71 1.33
CA ARG A 25 -27.14 -23.09 -0.05
C ARG A 25 -28.64 -23.37 -0.10
N LYS A 26 -29.31 -22.94 -1.20
CA LYS A 26 -30.71 -23.25 -1.44
C LYS A 26 -30.87 -24.78 -1.48
N SER A 27 -31.41 -25.36 -0.41
CA SER A 27 -31.69 -26.82 -0.30
C SER A 27 -33.11 -27.00 0.19
N ARG A 28 -33.74 -28.14 -0.18
CA ARG A 28 -35.07 -28.51 0.32
C ARG A 28 -34.95 -29.10 1.74
N VAL A 29 -34.53 -28.27 2.70
CA VAL A 29 -34.43 -28.65 4.12
C VAL A 29 -35.53 -27.91 4.87
N SER A 30 -36.28 -28.60 5.74
CA SER A 30 -37.33 -27.96 6.52
C SER A 30 -36.74 -26.98 7.53
N PRO A 31 -37.45 -25.89 7.89
CA PRO A 31 -37.00 -24.93 8.88
C PRO A 31 -36.66 -25.59 10.25
N GLU A 32 -37.41 -26.57 10.67
CA GLU A 32 -37.18 -27.28 11.94
C GLU A 32 -35.87 -28.08 11.91
N LEU A 33 -35.51 -28.63 10.76
CA LEU A 33 -34.25 -29.37 10.61
C LEU A 33 -33.07 -28.40 10.54
N VAL A 34 -33.23 -27.24 9.93
CA VAL A 34 -32.22 -26.16 9.92
C VAL A 34 -31.95 -25.75 11.36
N ASP A 35 -32.97 -25.45 12.16
CA ASP A 35 -32.84 -25.08 13.57
C ASP A 35 -32.18 -26.16 14.41
N LYS A 36 -32.53 -27.44 14.18
CA LYS A 36 -31.89 -28.57 14.86
C LYS A 36 -30.39 -28.61 14.58
N ILE A 37 -29.98 -28.45 13.32
CA ILE A 37 -28.58 -28.46 12.91
C ILE A 37 -27.84 -27.30 13.56
N TRP A 38 -28.39 -26.09 13.55
CA TRP A 38 -27.74 -24.92 14.17
C TRP A 38 -27.58 -25.10 15.69
N LYS A 39 -28.57 -25.65 16.41
CA LYS A 39 -28.45 -25.94 17.85
C LYS A 39 -27.32 -26.92 18.15
N ILE A 40 -27.13 -27.94 17.30
CA ILE A 40 -25.98 -28.88 17.44
C ILE A 40 -24.66 -28.15 17.20
N ILE A 41 -24.56 -27.33 16.13
CA ILE A 41 -23.38 -26.54 15.81
C ILE A 41 -22.96 -25.64 16.96
N GLU A 42 -23.92 -24.90 17.53
CA GLU A 42 -23.70 -24.00 18.66
C GLU A 42 -23.26 -24.75 19.91
N ARG A 43 -23.94 -25.83 20.28
CA ARG A 43 -23.59 -26.64 21.45
C ARG A 43 -22.22 -27.27 21.35
N GLU A 44 -21.86 -27.78 20.18
CA GLU A 44 -20.59 -28.43 19.92
C GLU A 44 -19.47 -27.45 19.57
N HIS A 45 -19.77 -26.13 19.56
CA HIS A 45 -18.84 -25.08 19.14
C HIS A 45 -18.14 -25.39 17.81
N TYR A 46 -18.90 -26.00 16.89
CA TYR A 46 -18.34 -26.36 15.58
C TYR A 46 -18.12 -25.13 14.72
N ALA A 47 -16.89 -24.96 14.26
CA ALA A 47 -16.54 -24.00 13.23
C ALA A 47 -16.09 -24.73 11.95
N PRO A 48 -16.60 -24.35 10.77
CA PRO A 48 -16.14 -24.92 9.50
C PRO A 48 -14.63 -24.72 9.33
N SER A 49 -13.90 -25.82 9.12
CA SER A 49 -12.46 -25.73 8.84
C SER A 49 -12.21 -25.05 7.49
N MET A 50 -11.38 -24.01 7.48
CA MET A 50 -10.96 -23.36 6.24
C MET A 50 -10.22 -24.33 5.31
N SER A 51 -9.43 -25.23 5.86
CA SER A 51 -8.74 -26.28 5.09
C SER A 51 -9.73 -27.21 4.38
N ALA A 52 -10.83 -27.57 5.04
CA ALA A 52 -11.87 -28.40 4.42
C ALA A 52 -12.64 -27.62 3.33
N ARG A 53 -12.82 -26.30 3.50
CA ARG A 53 -13.44 -25.44 2.48
C ARG A 53 -12.56 -25.28 1.25
N SER A 54 -11.25 -25.06 1.44
CA SER A 54 -10.31 -24.93 0.33
C SER A 54 -10.16 -26.22 -0.47
N LEU A 55 -10.16 -27.38 0.20
CA LEU A 55 -10.19 -28.68 -0.47
C LEU A 55 -11.45 -28.90 -1.33
N ALA A 56 -12.60 -28.39 -0.87
CA ALA A 56 -13.87 -28.53 -1.61
C ALA A 56 -14.01 -27.55 -2.78
N ASN A 57 -13.40 -26.37 -2.69
CA ASN A 57 -13.58 -25.27 -3.65
C ASN A 57 -12.32 -24.96 -4.49
N SER A 58 -11.22 -25.67 -4.27
CA SER A 58 -9.89 -25.45 -4.90
C SER A 58 -9.29 -24.05 -4.65
N THR A 59 -9.92 -23.22 -3.78
CA THR A 59 -9.43 -21.89 -3.39
C THR A 59 -9.68 -21.63 -1.91
N SER A 60 -8.79 -20.88 -1.27
CA SER A 60 -8.84 -20.68 0.18
C SER A 60 -9.71 -19.49 0.63
N ALA A 61 -10.25 -18.69 -0.29
CA ALA A 61 -10.85 -17.38 -0.03
C ALA A 61 -9.87 -16.42 0.72
N ILE A 62 -8.59 -16.53 0.47
CA ILE A 62 -7.54 -15.67 1.02
C ILE A 62 -6.97 -14.82 -0.12
N ILE A 63 -6.93 -13.51 0.06
CA ILE A 63 -6.24 -12.56 -0.82
C ILE A 63 -4.91 -12.18 -0.16
N GLY A 64 -3.80 -12.28 -0.91
CA GLY A 64 -2.48 -11.90 -0.44
C GLY A 64 -2.18 -10.43 -0.76
N VAL A 65 -1.84 -9.63 0.25
CA VAL A 65 -1.18 -8.33 0.08
C VAL A 65 0.31 -8.54 0.28
N ILE A 66 1.04 -8.47 -0.81
CA ILE A 66 2.45 -8.86 -0.84
C ILE A 66 3.31 -7.66 -1.17
N THR A 67 4.29 -7.38 -0.31
CA THR A 67 5.32 -6.38 -0.57
C THR A 67 6.61 -7.07 -0.99
N HIS A 68 7.10 -6.75 -2.17
CA HIS A 68 8.42 -7.21 -2.59
C HIS A 68 9.50 -6.37 -1.91
N LEU A 69 10.24 -6.99 -1.00
CA LEU A 69 11.40 -6.38 -0.35
C LEU A 69 12.63 -6.55 -1.21
N THR A 70 13.42 -5.51 -1.30
CA THR A 70 14.74 -5.55 -1.95
C THR A 70 15.82 -5.38 -0.88
N PRO A 71 17.09 -5.74 -1.16
CA PRO A 71 18.19 -5.52 -0.22
C PRO A 71 18.33 -4.06 0.23
N GLN A 72 17.81 -3.12 -0.57
CA GLN A 72 17.81 -1.69 -0.27
C GLN A 72 16.53 -1.22 0.45
N ASN A 73 15.54 -2.09 0.64
CA ASN A 73 14.29 -1.77 1.32
C ASN A 73 13.87 -2.96 2.20
N THR A 74 14.48 -3.05 3.38
CA THR A 74 14.24 -4.11 4.37
C THR A 74 13.36 -3.63 5.54
N GLY A 75 12.85 -2.40 5.47
CA GLY A 75 12.08 -1.76 6.54
C GLY A 75 10.74 -2.46 6.84
N SER A 76 10.19 -2.18 8.02
CA SER A 76 8.85 -2.64 8.41
C SER A 76 7.78 -1.93 7.58
N THR A 77 7.08 -2.67 6.75
CA THR A 77 6.03 -2.14 5.87
C THR A 77 4.83 -1.57 6.64
N MET A 78 4.51 -2.12 7.81
CA MET A 78 3.34 -1.70 8.59
C MET A 78 3.58 -0.45 9.44
N SER A 79 4.80 0.03 9.57
CA SER A 79 5.10 1.29 10.27
C SER A 79 4.87 2.54 9.40
N ASP A 80 4.69 2.34 8.10
CA ASP A 80 4.36 3.43 7.17
C ASP A 80 2.86 3.72 7.22
N PRO A 81 2.44 4.94 7.62
CA PRO A 81 1.02 5.30 7.71
C PRO A 81 0.26 5.19 6.38
N PHE A 82 0.93 5.43 5.24
CA PHE A 82 0.34 5.24 3.93
C PHE A 82 -0.03 3.77 3.69
N LEU A 83 0.92 2.86 3.92
CA LEU A 83 0.68 1.42 3.77
C LEU A 83 -0.37 0.91 4.76
N SER A 84 -0.40 1.44 5.98
CA SER A 84 -1.42 1.07 6.96
C SER A 84 -2.82 1.44 6.49
N ALA A 85 -3.02 2.66 5.98
CA ALA A 85 -4.31 3.12 5.46
C ALA A 85 -4.73 2.34 4.20
N PHE A 86 -3.79 2.06 3.30
CA PHE A 86 -4.00 1.25 2.11
C PHE A 86 -4.47 -0.17 2.46
N VAL A 87 -3.79 -0.83 3.40
CA VAL A 87 -4.13 -2.18 3.86
C VAL A 87 -5.47 -2.21 4.60
N ASP A 88 -5.78 -1.19 5.40
CA ASP A 88 -7.07 -1.05 6.09
C ASP A 88 -8.24 -1.01 5.08
N SER A 89 -8.09 -0.24 4.00
CA SER A 89 -9.09 -0.17 2.93
C SER A 89 -9.30 -1.53 2.25
N ILE A 90 -8.22 -2.26 1.96
CA ILE A 90 -8.28 -3.59 1.38
C ILE A 90 -8.96 -4.56 2.36
N GLU A 91 -8.58 -4.55 3.65
CA GLU A 91 -9.15 -5.43 4.67
C GLU A 91 -10.66 -5.24 4.75
N ARG A 92 -11.09 -4.00 4.90
CA ARG A 92 -12.49 -3.63 5.01
C ARG A 92 -13.31 -4.16 3.83
N ARG A 93 -12.82 -3.95 2.61
CA ARG A 93 -13.54 -4.36 1.40
C ARG A 93 -13.49 -5.88 1.19
N THR A 94 -12.37 -6.55 1.46
CA THR A 94 -12.27 -8.02 1.36
C THR A 94 -13.15 -8.73 2.39
N ARG A 95 -13.23 -8.20 3.62
CA ARG A 95 -14.09 -8.72 4.68
C ARG A 95 -15.57 -8.64 4.34
N GLU A 96 -16.03 -7.53 3.72
CA GLU A 96 -17.40 -7.39 3.24
C GLU A 96 -17.79 -8.49 2.24
N GLU A 97 -16.84 -8.94 1.44
CA GLU A 97 -17.03 -9.99 0.43
C GLU A 97 -16.74 -11.42 0.95
N GLY A 98 -16.43 -11.54 2.24
CA GLY A 98 -16.18 -12.83 2.90
C GLY A 98 -14.81 -13.45 2.59
N TYR A 99 -13.85 -12.66 2.12
CA TYR A 99 -12.46 -13.05 1.97
C TYR A 99 -11.65 -12.73 3.21
N TYR A 100 -10.55 -13.44 3.38
CA TYR A 100 -9.53 -13.18 4.40
C TYR A 100 -8.32 -12.51 3.75
N LEU A 101 -7.61 -11.70 4.53
CA LEU A 101 -6.41 -11.03 4.09
C LEU A 101 -5.17 -11.70 4.68
N MET A 102 -4.17 -11.98 3.84
CA MET A 102 -2.84 -12.37 4.24
C MET A 102 -1.86 -11.26 3.85
N ILE A 103 -1.15 -10.71 4.83
CA ILE A 103 -0.14 -9.68 4.59
C ILE A 103 1.23 -10.33 4.74
N ARG A 104 2.09 -10.21 3.73
CA ARG A 104 3.43 -10.78 3.74
C ARG A 104 4.40 -9.93 2.95
N ALA A 105 5.61 -9.77 3.51
CA ALA A 105 6.75 -9.30 2.76
C ALA A 105 7.55 -10.51 2.24
N VAL A 106 8.00 -10.46 1.00
CA VAL A 106 8.78 -11.50 0.34
C VAL A 106 10.03 -10.89 -0.29
N THR A 107 11.11 -11.65 -0.36
CA THR A 107 12.40 -11.18 -0.89
C THR A 107 12.71 -11.74 -2.27
N ASP A 108 12.08 -12.85 -2.65
CA ASP A 108 12.33 -13.52 -3.93
C ASP A 108 11.07 -14.18 -4.50
N ALA A 109 11.16 -14.52 -5.78
CA ALA A 109 10.07 -15.11 -6.55
C ALA A 109 9.69 -16.53 -6.09
N GLN A 110 10.65 -17.29 -5.55
CA GLN A 110 10.40 -18.66 -5.09
C GLN A 110 9.59 -18.64 -3.80
N ASP A 111 9.88 -17.70 -2.89
CA ASP A 111 9.10 -17.50 -1.66
C ASP A 111 7.66 -17.09 -1.99
N LEU A 112 7.46 -16.19 -2.97
CA LEU A 112 6.11 -15.86 -3.45
C LEU A 112 5.38 -17.09 -3.99
N ALA A 113 6.02 -17.87 -4.85
CA ALA A 113 5.41 -19.05 -5.45
C ALA A 113 5.06 -20.11 -4.40
N PHE A 114 5.98 -20.35 -3.44
CA PHE A 114 5.75 -21.26 -2.33
C PHE A 114 4.57 -20.81 -1.46
N LEU A 115 4.56 -19.55 -1.06
CA LEU A 115 3.50 -18.95 -0.25
C LEU A 115 2.13 -19.11 -0.95
N THR A 116 2.06 -18.71 -2.23
CA THR A 116 0.84 -18.72 -3.02
C THR A 116 0.24 -20.13 -3.12
N ARG A 117 1.09 -21.13 -3.41
CA ARG A 117 0.65 -22.53 -3.54
C ARG A 117 0.30 -23.17 -2.20
N SER A 118 1.13 -22.93 -1.16
CA SER A 118 0.94 -23.52 0.16
C SER A 118 -0.35 -23.05 0.84
N TRP A 119 -0.71 -21.78 0.65
CA TRP A 119 -1.93 -21.20 1.20
C TRP A 119 -3.10 -21.16 0.21
N GLN A 120 -2.89 -21.64 -1.03
CA GLN A 120 -3.89 -21.62 -2.10
C GLN A 120 -4.53 -20.23 -2.26
N LEU A 121 -3.70 -19.19 -2.30
CA LEU A 121 -4.19 -17.82 -2.38
C LEU A 121 -5.10 -17.65 -3.61
N SER A 122 -6.23 -16.98 -3.41
CA SER A 122 -7.20 -16.72 -4.49
C SER A 122 -6.74 -15.63 -5.44
N GLY A 123 -6.02 -14.63 -4.93
CA GLY A 123 -5.49 -13.51 -5.71
C GLY A 123 -4.44 -12.74 -4.93
N LEU A 124 -3.70 -11.85 -5.62
CA LEU A 124 -2.60 -11.08 -5.07
C LEU A 124 -2.77 -9.58 -5.35
N ILE A 125 -2.50 -8.75 -4.35
CA ILE A 125 -2.26 -7.32 -4.49
C ILE A 125 -0.79 -7.09 -4.16
N LEU A 126 -0.03 -6.56 -5.12
CA LEU A 126 1.43 -6.56 -5.09
C LEU A 126 1.97 -5.14 -5.12
N THR A 127 2.85 -4.81 -4.17
CA THR A 127 3.58 -3.53 -4.12
C THR A 127 5.07 -3.75 -4.33
N GLY A 128 5.78 -2.73 -4.84
CA GLY A 128 7.23 -2.80 -5.06
C GLY A 128 7.65 -3.65 -6.26
N MET A 129 6.75 -3.85 -7.22
CA MET A 129 6.99 -4.65 -8.42
C MET A 129 7.73 -3.86 -9.49
N PHE A 130 8.66 -4.54 -10.15
CA PHE A 130 9.37 -4.07 -11.33
C PHE A 130 9.32 -5.16 -12.40
N ARG A 131 9.61 -4.82 -13.65
CA ARG A 131 9.67 -5.81 -14.74
C ARG A 131 10.99 -6.60 -14.64
N ASP A 132 10.98 -7.61 -13.81
CA ASP A 132 12.11 -8.49 -13.52
C ASP A 132 11.63 -9.94 -13.35
N ALA A 133 12.52 -10.86 -12.98
CA ALA A 133 12.20 -12.27 -12.79
C ALA A 133 11.09 -12.51 -11.74
N PHE A 134 10.91 -11.59 -10.79
CA PHE A 134 9.83 -11.66 -9.81
C PHE A 134 8.46 -11.45 -10.49
N TYR A 135 8.39 -10.48 -11.40
CA TYR A 135 7.20 -10.23 -12.19
C TYR A 135 6.86 -11.42 -13.10
N ASP A 136 7.86 -11.98 -13.79
CA ASP A 136 7.67 -13.13 -14.68
C ASP A 136 7.10 -14.33 -13.90
N THR A 137 7.68 -14.64 -12.75
CA THR A 137 7.16 -15.70 -11.86
C THR A 137 5.73 -15.41 -11.40
N THR A 138 5.40 -14.16 -11.08
CA THR A 138 4.03 -13.78 -10.71
C THR A 138 3.03 -14.09 -11.83
N ARG A 139 3.39 -13.80 -13.07
CA ARG A 139 2.59 -14.13 -14.27
C ARG A 139 2.38 -15.65 -14.41
N GLU A 140 3.42 -16.43 -14.16
CA GLU A 140 3.39 -17.89 -14.26
C GLU A 140 2.52 -18.57 -13.18
N LEU A 141 2.22 -17.89 -12.07
CA LEU A 141 1.34 -18.43 -11.04
C LEU A 141 -0.10 -18.68 -11.54
N GLY A 142 -0.53 -17.95 -12.58
CA GLY A 142 -1.84 -18.14 -13.21
C GLY A 142 -3.02 -17.78 -12.32
N ILE A 143 -2.83 -17.00 -11.26
CA ILE A 143 -3.88 -16.49 -10.38
C ILE A 143 -4.10 -15.00 -10.61
N PRO A 144 -5.29 -14.46 -10.31
CA PRO A 144 -5.56 -13.02 -10.39
C PRO A 144 -4.57 -12.20 -9.57
N PHE A 145 -4.09 -11.09 -10.15
CA PHE A 145 -3.28 -10.14 -9.38
C PHE A 145 -3.48 -8.70 -9.87
N VAL A 146 -3.17 -7.75 -8.97
CA VAL A 146 -3.16 -6.31 -9.23
C VAL A 146 -1.84 -5.73 -8.75
N LEU A 147 -1.21 -4.90 -9.57
CA LEU A 147 0.00 -4.16 -9.22
C LEU A 147 -0.34 -2.79 -8.66
N ILE A 148 0.37 -2.39 -7.62
CA ILE A 148 0.23 -1.09 -6.98
C ILE A 148 1.53 -0.30 -7.14
N ASP A 149 1.40 0.94 -7.63
CA ASP A 149 2.51 1.87 -7.79
C ASP A 149 3.69 1.26 -8.57
N SER A 150 3.34 0.50 -9.62
CA SER A 150 4.28 -0.17 -10.51
C SER A 150 4.13 0.38 -11.92
N TYR A 151 5.24 0.72 -12.54
CA TYR A 151 5.28 1.22 -13.92
C TYR A 151 5.68 0.09 -14.89
N VAL A 152 5.02 -1.07 -14.72
CA VAL A 152 5.18 -2.20 -15.64
C VAL A 152 4.27 -1.97 -16.85
N ASP A 153 4.88 -1.85 -18.03
CA ASP A 153 4.14 -1.71 -19.28
C ASP A 153 3.67 -3.10 -19.76
N ASP A 154 2.48 -3.49 -19.29
CA ASP A 154 1.80 -4.71 -19.69
C ASP A 154 0.27 -4.46 -19.71
N PRO A 155 -0.34 -4.36 -20.92
CA PRO A 155 -1.76 -4.02 -21.08
C PRO A 155 -2.71 -5.12 -20.55
N ASP A 156 -2.20 -6.31 -20.27
CA ASP A 156 -3.00 -7.42 -19.75
C ASP A 156 -3.08 -7.44 -18.23
N VAL A 157 -2.29 -6.63 -17.56
CA VAL A 157 -2.18 -6.60 -16.09
C VAL A 157 -2.94 -5.42 -15.51
N CYS A 158 -3.70 -5.69 -14.45
CA CYS A 158 -4.36 -4.65 -13.67
C CYS A 158 -3.33 -3.90 -12.83
N CYS A 159 -3.30 -2.58 -12.94
CA CYS A 159 -2.39 -1.71 -12.22
C CYS A 159 -3.11 -0.47 -11.69
N ILE A 160 -2.79 -0.07 -10.46
CA ILE A 160 -3.20 1.21 -9.90
C ILE A 160 -1.96 1.98 -9.53
N GLY A 161 -1.76 3.09 -10.22
CA GLY A 161 -0.65 4.01 -10.04
C GLY A 161 -1.11 5.37 -9.53
N LEU A 162 -0.18 6.31 -9.55
CA LEU A 162 -0.37 7.68 -9.10
C LEU A 162 0.27 8.64 -10.09
N GLU A 163 -0.19 9.88 -10.13
CA GLU A 163 0.49 10.98 -10.86
C GLU A 163 1.81 11.39 -10.15
N ASP A 164 2.74 10.42 -9.92
CA ASP A 164 3.95 10.63 -9.12
C ASP A 164 4.84 11.76 -9.64
N GLU A 165 5.03 11.87 -10.94
CA GLU A 165 5.81 12.96 -11.54
C GLU A 165 5.17 14.33 -11.27
N LYS A 166 3.85 14.43 -11.45
CA LYS A 166 3.09 15.64 -11.12
C LYS A 166 3.20 15.96 -9.63
N GLY A 167 3.14 14.94 -8.76
CA GLY A 167 3.32 15.11 -7.33
C GLY A 167 4.68 15.71 -6.97
N GLY A 168 5.76 15.17 -7.52
CA GLY A 168 7.10 15.74 -7.36
C GLY A 168 7.22 17.16 -7.89
N TYR A 169 6.58 17.42 -9.03
CA TYR A 169 6.55 18.76 -9.63
C TYR A 169 5.82 19.78 -8.75
N ILE A 170 4.59 19.51 -8.30
CA ILE A 170 3.82 20.49 -7.51
C ILE A 170 4.44 20.74 -6.13
N ALA A 171 5.02 19.72 -5.48
CA ALA A 171 5.75 19.88 -4.23
C ALA A 171 6.94 20.84 -4.38
N THR A 172 7.74 20.63 -5.41
CA THR A 172 8.94 21.44 -5.68
C THR A 172 8.57 22.82 -6.16
N LYS A 173 7.60 22.94 -7.05
CA LYS A 173 7.07 24.22 -7.54
C LYS A 173 6.60 25.11 -6.39
N HIS A 174 5.87 24.55 -5.42
CA HIS A 174 5.40 25.29 -4.25
C HIS A 174 6.58 25.91 -3.45
N LEU A 175 7.67 25.17 -3.27
CA LEU A 175 8.89 25.73 -2.66
C LEU A 175 9.50 26.84 -3.51
N LEU A 176 9.57 26.67 -4.83
CA LEU A 176 10.13 27.65 -5.75
C LEU A 176 9.29 28.95 -5.81
N GLU A 177 7.96 28.84 -5.79
CA GLU A 177 7.01 29.97 -5.73
C GLU A 177 7.15 30.77 -4.42
N ASN A 178 7.56 30.09 -3.34
CA ASN A 178 7.87 30.71 -2.06
C ASN A 178 9.32 31.21 -1.95
N GLY A 179 10.06 31.31 -3.06
CA GLY A 179 11.38 31.93 -3.14
C GLY A 179 12.55 30.97 -2.93
N HIS A 180 12.33 29.71 -2.54
CA HIS A 180 13.43 28.77 -2.34
C HIS A 180 14.12 28.44 -3.67
N ARG A 181 15.45 28.34 -3.65
CA ARG A 181 16.27 28.02 -4.83
C ARG A 181 17.25 26.88 -4.57
N VAL A 182 17.65 26.65 -3.32
CA VAL A 182 18.46 25.49 -2.92
C VAL A 182 17.57 24.57 -2.13
N ILE A 183 17.03 23.57 -2.84
CA ILE A 183 16.02 22.65 -2.33
C ILE A 183 16.61 21.25 -2.29
N ALA A 184 16.60 20.59 -1.14
CA ALA A 184 16.98 19.19 -1.03
C ALA A 184 15.81 18.27 -1.44
N PHE A 185 16.12 17.18 -2.13
CA PHE A 185 15.21 16.07 -2.38
C PHE A 185 15.59 14.91 -1.45
N ALA A 186 14.67 14.47 -0.59
CA ALA A 186 14.89 13.41 0.37
C ALA A 186 13.96 12.19 0.04
N SER A 187 14.55 11.03 -0.18
CA SER A 187 13.79 9.84 -0.64
C SER A 187 14.48 8.53 -0.22
N PRO A 188 13.82 7.38 -0.37
CA PRO A 188 14.51 6.09 -0.40
C PRO A 188 15.37 5.95 -1.66
N SER A 189 16.05 4.81 -1.77
CA SER A 189 16.86 4.47 -2.95
C SER A 189 16.02 4.60 -4.23
N ILE A 190 16.57 5.31 -5.22
CA ILE A 190 15.91 5.57 -6.49
C ILE A 190 16.18 4.40 -7.42
N ARG A 191 15.10 3.69 -7.79
CA ARG A 191 15.18 2.59 -8.76
C ARG A 191 14.61 3.06 -10.11
N PRO A 192 15.28 2.76 -11.23
CA PRO A 192 14.75 3.03 -12.56
C PRO A 192 13.36 2.39 -12.77
N GLY A 193 12.44 3.15 -13.34
CA GLY A 193 11.06 2.71 -13.55
C GLY A 193 10.19 2.69 -12.26
N GLY A 194 10.65 3.27 -11.16
CA GLY A 194 9.89 3.32 -9.90
C GLY A 194 9.25 4.67 -9.59
N VAL A 195 8.36 4.69 -8.60
CA VAL A 195 7.63 5.88 -8.13
C VAL A 195 8.58 7.02 -7.72
N ILE A 196 9.67 6.69 -7.04
CA ILE A 196 10.63 7.70 -6.57
C ILE A 196 11.37 8.36 -7.72
N GLU A 197 11.71 7.61 -8.77
CA GLU A 197 12.28 8.20 -9.98
C GLU A 197 11.29 9.18 -10.63
N LYS A 198 10.00 8.84 -10.69
CA LYS A 198 8.96 9.73 -11.21
C LYS A 198 8.85 11.02 -10.37
N ARG A 199 8.84 10.91 -9.04
CA ARG A 199 8.85 12.09 -8.14
C ARG A 199 10.11 12.95 -8.36
N LEU A 200 11.28 12.32 -8.53
CA LEU A 200 12.52 13.03 -8.87
C LEU A 200 12.44 13.72 -10.24
N GLN A 201 11.85 13.08 -11.25
CA GLN A 201 11.63 13.69 -12.57
C GLN A 201 10.75 14.95 -12.44
N GLY A 202 9.69 14.89 -11.62
CA GLY A 202 8.85 16.06 -11.32
C GLY A 202 9.63 17.17 -10.61
N TYR A 203 10.46 16.84 -9.62
CA TYR A 203 11.36 17.79 -8.96
C TYR A 203 12.31 18.46 -9.96
N GLN A 204 12.96 17.70 -10.82
CA GLN A 204 13.87 18.23 -11.84
C GLN A 204 13.15 19.13 -12.84
N ARG A 205 11.95 18.75 -13.28
CA ARG A 205 11.12 19.56 -14.18
C ARG A 205 10.76 20.91 -13.56
N ALA A 206 10.37 20.94 -12.29
CA ALA A 206 10.05 22.18 -11.60
C ALA A 206 11.27 23.09 -11.47
N LEU A 207 12.44 22.54 -11.12
CA LEU A 207 13.69 23.31 -11.07
C LEU A 207 14.02 23.94 -12.44
N ALA A 208 13.91 23.17 -13.52
CA ALA A 208 14.20 23.65 -14.87
C ALA A 208 13.26 24.78 -15.29
N GLU A 209 11.96 24.69 -14.97
CA GLU A 209 10.97 25.75 -15.26
C GLU A 209 11.33 27.08 -14.59
N TYR A 210 11.93 27.02 -13.39
CA TYR A 210 12.36 28.19 -12.62
C TYR A 210 13.83 28.59 -12.87
N ASN A 211 14.48 28.01 -13.89
CA ASN A 211 15.89 28.24 -14.24
C ASN A 211 16.86 27.94 -13.07
N VAL A 212 16.53 26.97 -12.22
CA VAL A 212 17.40 26.48 -11.15
C VAL A 212 18.11 25.22 -11.65
N PRO A 213 19.45 25.18 -11.74
CA PRO A 213 20.17 23.99 -12.14
C PRO A 213 19.94 22.82 -11.19
N PHE A 214 19.75 21.63 -11.74
CA PHE A 214 19.72 20.42 -10.93
C PHE A 214 21.12 20.11 -10.39
N ASP A 215 21.20 19.93 -9.07
CA ASP A 215 22.44 19.53 -8.39
C ASP A 215 22.23 18.16 -7.71
N PRO A 216 22.90 17.10 -8.23
CA PRO A 216 22.78 15.75 -7.62
C PRO A 216 23.23 15.69 -6.16
N SER A 217 24.06 16.63 -5.67
CA SER A 217 24.49 16.68 -4.27
C SER A 217 23.36 17.08 -3.30
N LEU A 218 22.23 17.56 -3.84
CA LEU A 218 21.03 17.89 -3.08
C LEU A 218 20.03 16.71 -3.03
N VAL A 219 20.35 15.58 -3.63
CA VAL A 219 19.56 14.34 -3.54
C VAL A 219 20.10 13.49 -2.39
N PHE A 220 19.27 13.26 -1.38
CA PHE A 220 19.60 12.49 -0.18
C PHE A 220 18.78 11.22 -0.12
N THR A 221 19.45 10.06 -0.11
CA THR A 221 18.79 8.76 -0.04
C THR A 221 18.87 8.18 1.36
N GLN A 222 17.70 7.89 1.95
CA GLN A 222 17.55 7.32 3.29
C GLN A 222 16.39 6.32 3.28
N GLU A 223 16.35 5.37 4.20
CA GLU A 223 15.15 4.55 4.39
C GLU A 223 13.96 5.41 4.86
N ILE A 224 12.74 5.00 4.48
CA ILE A 224 11.50 5.69 4.86
C ILE A 224 11.16 5.35 6.31
N THR A 225 11.88 5.94 7.26
CA THR A 225 11.64 5.79 8.70
C THR A 225 11.81 7.13 9.41
N VAL A 226 11.19 7.27 10.57
CA VAL A 226 11.36 8.46 11.43
C VAL A 226 12.83 8.62 11.83
N GLU A 227 13.52 7.54 12.16
CA GLU A 227 14.91 7.61 12.63
C GLU A 227 15.88 8.06 11.54
N GLU A 228 15.73 7.54 10.33
CA GLU A 228 16.55 7.99 9.20
C GLU A 228 16.20 9.44 8.81
N GLY A 229 14.92 9.81 8.89
CA GLY A 229 14.49 11.20 8.77
C GLY A 229 15.17 12.12 9.80
N LYS A 230 15.24 11.72 11.08
CA LYS A 230 15.93 12.50 12.12
C LYS A 230 17.43 12.65 11.84
N LYS A 231 18.10 11.56 11.41
CA LYS A 231 19.52 11.63 11.03
C LYS A 231 19.73 12.64 9.90
N LEU A 232 18.91 12.57 8.87
CA LEU A 232 18.96 13.51 7.75
C LEU A 232 18.62 14.93 8.19
N GLY A 233 17.63 15.11 9.07
CA GLY A 233 17.26 16.40 9.63
C GLY A 233 18.43 17.09 10.35
N ARG A 234 19.17 16.36 11.20
CA ARG A 234 20.40 16.87 11.85
C ARG A 234 21.48 17.27 10.84
N LEU A 235 21.68 16.46 9.78
CA LEU A 235 22.62 16.78 8.71
C LEU A 235 22.21 18.04 7.95
N LEU A 236 20.92 18.16 7.59
CA LEU A 236 20.38 19.32 6.87
C LEU A 236 20.37 20.57 7.72
N ALA A 237 20.26 20.48 9.06
CA ALA A 237 20.36 21.59 9.97
C ALA A 237 21.70 22.30 9.83
N ALA A 238 22.81 21.58 9.64
CA ALA A 238 24.15 22.14 9.45
C ALA A 238 24.37 22.79 8.06
N LYS A 239 23.56 22.45 7.06
CA LYS A 239 23.69 22.93 5.67
C LYS A 239 22.92 24.24 5.47
N LYS A 240 23.54 25.40 5.79
CA LYS A 240 22.88 26.71 5.78
C LYS A 240 22.36 27.13 4.39
N SER A 241 22.98 26.68 3.30
CA SER A 241 22.56 27.02 1.93
C SER A 241 21.22 26.40 1.55
N ILE A 242 20.87 25.21 2.08
CA ILE A 242 19.62 24.56 1.82
C ILE A 242 18.52 25.27 2.60
N THR A 243 17.53 25.79 1.89
CA THR A 243 16.40 26.54 2.49
C THR A 243 15.09 25.82 2.39
N GLY A 244 14.93 24.90 1.43
CA GLY A 244 13.75 24.08 1.21
C GLY A 244 14.10 22.59 1.19
N VAL A 245 13.14 21.74 1.55
CA VAL A 245 13.25 20.28 1.46
C VAL A 245 11.96 19.73 0.87
N PHE A 246 12.06 18.91 -0.17
CA PHE A 246 10.99 18.04 -0.60
C PHE A 246 11.30 16.61 -0.12
N ALA A 247 10.52 16.10 0.82
CA ALA A 247 10.61 14.73 1.29
C ALA A 247 9.54 13.88 0.59
N SER A 248 9.96 12.78 0.01
CA SER A 248 9.11 11.91 -0.82
C SER A 248 8.09 11.07 -0.03
N ALA A 249 8.01 11.24 1.30
CA ALA A 249 7.01 10.64 2.18
C ALA A 249 6.87 11.48 3.46
N ASP A 250 5.67 11.57 4.02
CA ASP A 250 5.37 12.34 5.23
C ASP A 250 6.11 11.82 6.47
N ILE A 251 6.28 10.51 6.58
CA ILE A 251 7.03 9.91 7.69
C ILE A 251 8.50 10.34 7.67
N LEU A 252 9.10 10.46 6.49
CA LEU A 252 10.44 10.99 6.32
C LEU A 252 10.49 12.48 6.64
N ALA A 253 9.49 13.25 6.14
CA ALA A 253 9.37 14.69 6.43
C ALA A 253 9.25 14.97 7.93
N ALA A 254 8.38 14.25 8.64
CA ALA A 254 8.20 14.37 10.09
C ALA A 254 9.50 14.05 10.85
N GLY A 255 10.22 13.02 10.43
CA GLY A 255 11.54 12.70 10.95
C GLY A 255 12.54 13.83 10.74
N ILE A 256 12.62 14.39 9.51
CA ILE A 256 13.50 15.51 9.18
C ILE A 256 13.17 16.74 10.05
N MET A 257 11.89 17.09 10.19
CA MET A 257 11.46 18.19 11.06
C MET A 257 11.91 17.99 12.50
N SER A 258 11.73 16.77 13.03
CA SER A 258 12.16 16.42 14.39
C SER A 258 13.68 16.56 14.54
N GLY A 259 14.48 16.02 13.61
CA GLY A 259 15.92 16.09 13.65
C GLY A 259 16.48 17.52 13.50
N MET A 260 15.83 18.38 12.69
CA MET A 260 16.12 19.81 12.60
C MET A 260 15.86 20.53 13.93
N ASN A 261 14.70 20.25 14.54
CA ASN A 261 14.32 20.85 15.82
C ASN A 261 15.29 20.49 16.94
N GLU A 262 15.79 19.25 17.00
CA GLU A 262 16.83 18.80 17.94
C GLU A 262 18.12 19.64 17.83
N CYS A 263 18.39 20.22 16.65
CA CYS A 263 19.52 21.10 16.37
C CYS A 263 19.18 22.61 16.49
N GLY A 264 17.99 22.96 16.97
CA GLY A 264 17.54 24.35 17.10
C GLY A 264 17.14 25.02 15.78
N VAL A 265 16.99 24.25 14.70
CA VAL A 265 16.52 24.74 13.38
C VAL A 265 15.00 24.56 13.30
N ASN A 266 14.30 25.68 13.12
CA ASN A 266 12.84 25.69 13.14
C ASN A 266 12.25 25.65 11.74
N VAL A 267 11.21 24.83 11.56
CA VAL A 267 10.35 24.83 10.38
C VAL A 267 9.11 25.66 10.72
N PRO A 268 8.68 26.57 9.85
CA PRO A 268 9.26 27.00 8.58
C PRO A 268 10.27 28.13 8.69
N LYS A 269 10.54 28.63 9.92
CA LYS A 269 11.31 29.89 10.16
C LYS A 269 12.70 29.87 9.53
N ASP A 270 13.43 28.78 9.65
CA ASP A 270 14.79 28.63 9.15
C ASP A 270 14.84 27.85 7.85
N LYS A 271 14.01 26.79 7.73
CA LYS A 271 13.88 25.96 6.55
C LYS A 271 12.41 25.57 6.31
N SER A 272 12.03 25.44 5.05
CA SER A 272 10.71 24.99 4.63
C SER A 272 10.73 23.51 4.23
N ILE A 273 9.64 22.78 4.49
CA ILE A 273 9.52 21.35 4.12
C ILE A 273 8.18 21.11 3.45
N VAL A 274 8.19 20.32 2.38
CA VAL A 274 7.01 19.73 1.75
C VAL A 274 7.14 18.23 1.81
N GLY A 275 6.07 17.54 2.22
CA GLY A 275 5.96 16.07 2.29
C GLY A 275 5.24 15.47 1.09
N PHE A 276 4.89 14.20 1.25
CA PHE A 276 4.08 13.43 0.30
C PHE A 276 3.27 12.39 1.09
N ASP A 277 2.01 12.15 0.77
CA ASP A 277 1.00 11.19 1.22
C ASP A 277 -0.23 11.85 1.85
N ASP A 278 -0.09 12.94 2.58
CA ASP A 278 -1.14 13.61 3.36
C ASP A 278 -1.76 12.69 4.43
N ASN A 279 -0.93 11.94 5.10
CA ASN A 279 -1.37 11.08 6.19
C ASN A 279 -1.48 11.86 7.53
N TYR A 280 -1.87 11.16 8.62
CA TYR A 280 -2.08 11.80 9.92
C TYR A 280 -0.81 12.49 10.49
N LEU A 281 0.40 12.07 10.08
CA LEU A 281 1.64 12.74 10.50
C LEU A 281 1.72 14.18 9.97
N ALA A 282 1.21 14.42 8.75
CA ALA A 282 1.17 15.76 8.19
C ALA A 282 0.26 16.69 9.01
N GLN A 283 -0.83 16.19 9.54
CA GLN A 283 -1.78 16.94 10.36
C GLN A 283 -1.28 17.17 11.78
N LEU A 284 -0.62 16.17 12.38
CA LEU A 284 -0.13 16.20 13.76
C LEU A 284 1.23 16.89 13.91
N SER A 285 1.99 17.08 12.84
CA SER A 285 3.23 17.83 12.86
C SER A 285 3.01 19.29 13.31
N LEU A 286 4.00 19.86 13.99
CA LEU A 286 3.98 21.25 14.44
C LEU A 286 5.21 22.01 13.92
N PRO A 287 5.00 22.93 12.98
CA PRO A 287 3.72 23.28 12.30
C PRO A 287 3.18 22.15 11.44
N GLY A 288 1.89 22.19 11.10
CA GLY A 288 1.28 21.23 10.18
C GLY A 288 2.05 21.15 8.86
N LEU A 289 2.31 19.96 8.36
CA LEU A 289 3.14 19.71 7.18
C LEU A 289 2.34 19.96 5.89
N THR A 290 2.81 20.88 5.05
CA THR A 290 2.40 21.01 3.65
C THR A 290 2.86 19.77 2.90
N THR A 291 1.96 19.12 2.18
CA THR A 291 2.22 17.81 1.58
C THR A 291 1.42 17.58 0.30
N VAL A 292 1.84 16.63 -0.50
CA VAL A 292 1.07 16.16 -1.65
C VAL A 292 0.13 15.05 -1.20
N HIS A 293 -1.17 15.26 -1.42
CA HIS A 293 -2.20 14.28 -1.10
C HIS A 293 -2.23 13.15 -2.13
N GLN A 294 -2.30 11.90 -1.64
CA GLN A 294 -2.69 10.71 -2.37
C GLN A 294 -3.76 9.95 -1.60
N ASP A 295 -4.77 9.45 -2.32
CA ASP A 295 -5.88 8.74 -1.70
C ASP A 295 -5.57 7.25 -1.51
N ALA A 296 -5.00 6.91 -0.35
CA ALA A 296 -4.67 5.54 0.00
C ALA A 296 -5.92 4.64 0.16
N ASP A 297 -7.03 5.22 0.64
CA ASP A 297 -8.30 4.51 0.81
C ASP A 297 -8.89 4.13 -0.55
N GLN A 298 -9.00 5.08 -1.47
CA GLN A 298 -9.47 4.83 -2.83
C GLN A 298 -8.57 3.83 -3.56
N LYS A 299 -7.24 3.93 -3.38
CA LYS A 299 -6.27 2.99 -3.97
C LYS A 299 -6.53 1.56 -3.51
N GLY A 300 -6.72 1.34 -2.20
CA GLY A 300 -7.01 0.03 -1.61
C GLY A 300 -8.37 -0.53 -2.06
N TYR A 301 -9.39 0.33 -2.10
CA TYR A 301 -10.72 -0.04 -2.60
C TYR A 301 -10.66 -0.52 -4.05
N LEU A 302 -10.06 0.26 -4.94
CA LEU A 302 -9.96 -0.08 -6.37
C LEU A 302 -9.14 -1.34 -6.61
N ALA A 303 -8.04 -1.53 -5.86
CA ALA A 303 -7.23 -2.74 -5.93
C ALA A 303 -8.07 -3.98 -5.60
N THR A 304 -8.88 -3.88 -4.54
CA THR A 304 -9.76 -4.98 -4.13
C THR A 304 -10.87 -5.22 -5.16
N GLU A 305 -11.51 -4.18 -5.68
CA GLU A 305 -12.52 -4.33 -6.74
C GLU A 305 -11.95 -5.03 -7.99
N MET A 306 -10.75 -4.67 -8.42
CA MET A 306 -10.09 -5.31 -9.56
C MET A 306 -9.83 -6.80 -9.31
N ILE A 307 -9.37 -7.18 -8.11
CA ILE A 307 -9.17 -8.59 -7.73
C ILE A 307 -10.51 -9.33 -7.72
N LEU A 308 -11.54 -8.76 -7.11
CA LEU A 308 -12.86 -9.39 -7.00
C LEU A 308 -13.49 -9.60 -8.38
N LYS A 309 -13.39 -8.61 -9.28
CA LYS A 309 -13.86 -8.76 -10.68
C LYS A 309 -13.12 -9.89 -11.40
N GLN A 310 -11.81 -9.99 -11.27
CA GLN A 310 -11.03 -11.09 -11.85
C GLN A 310 -11.49 -12.45 -11.30
N LEU A 311 -11.70 -12.55 -9.98
CA LEU A 311 -12.17 -13.80 -9.32
C LEU A 311 -13.57 -14.21 -9.76
N ARG A 312 -14.42 -13.24 -10.11
CA ARG A 312 -15.79 -13.46 -10.60
C ARG A 312 -15.86 -13.62 -12.11
N HIS A 313 -14.73 -13.50 -12.81
CA HIS A 313 -14.66 -13.45 -14.28
C HIS A 313 -15.52 -12.33 -14.88
N GLU A 314 -15.64 -11.22 -14.18
CA GLU A 314 -16.34 -10.02 -14.62
C GLU A 314 -15.43 -9.16 -15.52
N PRO A 315 -15.98 -8.43 -16.50
CA PRO A 315 -15.18 -7.56 -17.35
C PRO A 315 -14.55 -6.42 -16.52
N ILE A 316 -13.32 -6.05 -16.89
CA ILE A 316 -12.61 -4.88 -16.35
C ILE A 316 -12.37 -3.94 -17.53
N ASP A 317 -13.12 -2.83 -17.56
CA ASP A 317 -13.07 -1.88 -18.66
C ASP A 317 -11.73 -1.13 -18.70
N GLU A 318 -11.19 -0.79 -17.55
CA GLU A 318 -9.93 -0.06 -17.40
C GLU A 318 -9.00 -0.86 -16.47
N LYS A 319 -7.94 -1.43 -17.04
CA LYS A 319 -6.95 -2.22 -16.31
C LYS A 319 -5.86 -1.36 -15.67
N SER A 320 -5.62 -0.16 -16.17
CA SER A 320 -4.61 0.77 -15.65
C SER A 320 -5.27 2.06 -15.19
N ILE A 321 -5.31 2.28 -13.88
CA ILE A 321 -5.88 3.48 -13.26
C ILE A 321 -4.75 4.30 -12.66
N ILE A 322 -4.68 5.58 -13.02
CA ILE A 322 -3.74 6.54 -12.44
C ILE A 322 -4.54 7.52 -11.59
N LEU A 323 -4.34 7.46 -10.28
CA LEU A 323 -5.00 8.36 -9.33
C LEU A 323 -4.38 9.76 -9.36
N PRO A 324 -5.20 10.81 -9.23
CA PRO A 324 -4.72 12.17 -9.20
C PRO A 324 -4.06 12.53 -7.88
N VAL A 325 -3.19 13.55 -7.92
CA VAL A 325 -2.59 14.17 -6.74
C VAL A 325 -2.86 15.66 -6.71
N HIS A 326 -2.86 16.24 -5.50
CA HIS A 326 -2.92 17.68 -5.28
C HIS A 326 -2.11 18.11 -4.06
N LEU A 327 -1.76 19.38 -3.99
CA LEU A 327 -1.05 19.93 -2.83
C LEU A 327 -2.05 20.30 -1.73
N VAL A 328 -1.72 19.95 -0.50
CA VAL A 328 -2.42 20.41 0.71
C VAL A 328 -1.49 21.35 1.48
N GLU A 329 -1.76 22.62 1.40
CA GLU A 329 -0.97 23.64 2.06
C GLU A 329 -1.29 23.71 3.55
N ARG A 330 -0.21 23.76 4.39
CA ARG A 330 -0.27 23.93 5.83
C ARG A 330 0.81 24.94 6.28
N GLY A 331 1.40 24.70 7.45
CA GLY A 331 2.30 25.68 8.07
C GLY A 331 3.81 25.43 7.89
N SER A 332 4.23 24.41 7.14
CA SER A 332 5.65 24.03 7.05
C SER A 332 6.46 24.74 5.98
N VAL A 333 5.83 25.61 5.19
CA VAL A 333 6.50 26.42 4.16
C VAL A 333 6.31 27.89 4.46
N ARG A 334 7.38 28.68 4.37
CA ARG A 334 7.33 30.15 4.43
C ARG A 334 7.86 30.76 3.14
N ARG A 335 7.40 31.96 2.85
CA ARG A 335 7.96 32.75 1.78
C ARG A 335 9.30 33.36 2.23
N ILE A 336 10.31 33.21 1.38
CA ILE A 336 11.59 33.92 1.49
C ILE A 336 11.71 34.87 0.30
N GLY A 337 11.95 36.14 0.60
CA GLY A 337 12.02 37.22 -0.42
C GLY A 337 13.40 37.39 -0.92
#